data_d6e4bbde0ad3dc2c2654e89142bdc531
#
_entry.id   d6e4bbde0ad3dc2c2654e89142bdc531
#
_cell.length_a   1.000
_cell.length_b   1.000
_cell.length_c   1.000
_cell.angle_alpha   90.00
_cell.angle_beta   90.00
_cell.angle_gamma   90.00
#
_symmetry.space_group_name_H-M   'P 1'
#
loop_
_entity.id
_entity.type
_entity.pdbx_description
1 polymer ?
#
loop_
_entity_poly.entity_id
_entity_poly.type
_entity_poly.pdbx_seq_one_letter_code
_entity_poly.pdbx_strand_id
1 'polypeptide(L)'
;MQIFKRISMMIGLLLLTATMAFADAKTHKIAFHVDESDPKVMNMALNNVQNVSNYYAGKGEKVIIELVAYGPGLNMFVKGKSPVEDRISVMSMSVDGLTFSACGNTHRKMSEKAGKDVALIDGVGMAPSGVVRLVELQEQGYAYVRP
;
A
#
# COMPACT_ATOMS: atom_id res chain seq x y z
N MET A 1 -38.52 38.82 -38.12
CA MET A 1 -37.05 38.69 -38.10
C MET A 1 -36.41 38.94 -36.71
N GLN A 2 -37.11 39.53 -35.75
CA GLN A 2 -36.58 39.74 -34.39
C GLN A 2 -36.82 38.56 -33.40
N ILE A 3 -37.79 37.71 -33.65
CA ILE A 3 -38.11 36.56 -32.78
C ILE A 3 -37.08 35.44 -32.93
N PHE A 4 -36.59 35.22 -34.14
CA PHE A 4 -35.54 34.19 -34.39
C PHE A 4 -34.16 34.54 -33.75
N LYS A 5 -33.84 35.84 -33.61
CA LYS A 5 -32.59 36.28 -32.95
C LYS A 5 -32.60 36.08 -31.43
N ARG A 6 -33.79 36.10 -30.79
CA ARG A 6 -33.93 35.94 -29.34
C ARG A 6 -33.88 34.46 -28.93
N ILE A 7 -34.35 33.55 -29.78
CA ILE A 7 -34.31 32.11 -29.52
C ILE A 7 -32.87 31.56 -29.67
N SER A 8 -32.11 32.08 -30.63
CA SER A 8 -30.72 31.68 -30.84
C SER A 8 -29.77 32.08 -29.69
N MET A 9 -30.12 33.14 -28.96
CA MET A 9 -29.31 33.65 -27.84
C MET A 9 -29.60 32.90 -26.53
N MET A 10 -30.78 32.27 -26.37
CA MET A 10 -31.10 31.45 -25.21
C MET A 10 -30.53 30.02 -25.28
N ILE A 11 -30.32 29.48 -26.45
CA ILE A 11 -29.74 28.13 -26.64
C ILE A 11 -28.22 28.16 -26.38
N GLY A 12 -27.55 29.29 -26.62
CA GLY A 12 -26.11 29.42 -26.36
C GLY A 12 -25.72 29.50 -24.87
N LEU A 13 -26.68 29.80 -23.97
CA LEU A 13 -26.40 29.97 -22.53
C LEU A 13 -26.61 28.68 -21.72
N LEU A 14 -27.17 27.61 -22.33
CA LEU A 14 -27.49 26.38 -21.63
C LEU A 14 -26.42 25.26 -21.81
N LEU A 15 -25.36 25.54 -22.57
CA LEU A 15 -24.28 24.57 -22.83
C LEU A 15 -23.01 24.79 -21.98
N LEU A 16 -23.08 25.68 -20.97
CA LEU A 16 -21.87 26.07 -20.23
C LEU A 16 -21.80 25.57 -18.78
N THR A 17 -22.58 24.53 -18.39
CA THR A 17 -22.56 24.07 -17.00
C THR A 17 -22.57 22.55 -16.85
N ALA A 18 -21.58 21.87 -17.39
CA ALA A 18 -21.32 20.47 -17.04
C ALA A 18 -19.84 20.08 -17.15
N THR A 19 -18.94 20.97 -16.74
CA THR A 19 -17.64 20.47 -16.28
C THR A 19 -17.83 20.03 -14.82
N MET A 20 -18.40 18.87 -14.61
CA MET A 20 -18.22 18.15 -13.34
C MET A 20 -16.71 17.93 -13.21
N ALA A 21 -16.05 18.81 -12.45
CA ALA A 21 -14.75 18.52 -11.91
C ALA A 21 -14.94 17.27 -11.04
N PHE A 22 -14.65 16.09 -11.58
CA PHE A 22 -14.34 14.93 -10.75
C PHE A 22 -13.13 15.36 -9.94
N ALA A 23 -13.35 15.81 -8.72
CA ALA A 23 -12.28 15.98 -7.77
C ALA A 23 -11.59 14.63 -7.67
N ASP A 24 -10.36 14.56 -8.18
CA ASP A 24 -9.57 13.33 -8.16
C ASP A 24 -9.46 12.91 -6.69
N ALA A 25 -10.05 11.76 -6.34
CA ALA A 25 -10.13 11.32 -4.95
C ALA A 25 -8.70 11.26 -4.41
N LYS A 26 -8.41 12.03 -3.36
CA LYS A 26 -7.09 12.13 -2.78
C LYS A 26 -6.54 10.74 -2.49
N THR A 27 -5.34 10.45 -3.01
CA THR A 27 -4.65 9.20 -2.77
C THR A 27 -3.55 9.40 -1.74
N HIS A 28 -3.62 8.63 -0.65
CA HIS A 28 -2.61 8.60 0.40
C HIS A 28 -1.62 7.47 0.14
N LYS A 29 -0.35 7.70 0.44
CA LYS A 29 0.72 6.71 0.25
C LYS A 29 1.46 6.51 1.56
N ILE A 30 1.57 5.26 2.03
CA ILE A 30 2.17 4.96 3.34
C ILE A 30 3.08 3.75 3.23
N ALA A 31 4.32 3.91 3.70
CA ALA A 31 5.32 2.86 3.82
C ALA A 31 5.43 2.44 5.29
N PHE A 32 5.00 1.22 5.60
CA PHE A 32 5.26 0.60 6.90
C PHE A 32 6.56 -0.16 6.88
N HIS A 33 7.30 -0.10 7.98
CA HIS A 33 8.59 -0.76 8.14
C HIS A 33 8.58 -1.72 9.32
N VAL A 34 9.02 -2.98 9.11
CA VAL A 34 9.20 -3.96 10.16
C VAL A 34 10.61 -4.53 10.06
N ASP A 35 11.42 -4.33 11.11
CA ASP A 35 12.79 -4.82 11.20
C ASP A 35 13.02 -5.71 12.44
N GLU A 36 11.99 -5.96 13.23
CA GLU A 36 12.03 -6.77 14.44
C GLU A 36 11.29 -8.10 14.27
N SER A 37 11.77 -9.15 14.95
CA SER A 37 11.14 -10.47 14.94
C SER A 37 10.09 -10.67 16.03
N ASP A 38 9.78 -9.63 16.82
CA ASP A 38 8.75 -9.70 17.86
C ASP A 38 7.34 -9.82 17.23
N PRO A 39 6.59 -10.90 17.52
CA PRO A 39 5.22 -11.05 17.06
C PRO A 39 4.28 -9.91 17.43
N LYS A 40 4.54 -9.19 18.54
CA LYS A 40 3.75 -8.03 18.95
C LYS A 40 3.94 -6.86 17.98
N VAL A 41 5.19 -6.61 17.56
CA VAL A 41 5.50 -5.57 16.56
C VAL A 41 4.88 -5.92 15.21
N MET A 42 4.99 -7.17 14.77
CA MET A 42 4.38 -7.65 13.52
C MET A 42 2.86 -7.48 13.54
N ASN A 43 2.19 -7.87 14.64
CA ASN A 43 0.75 -7.68 14.79
C ASN A 43 0.36 -6.21 14.86
N MET A 44 1.15 -5.37 15.53
CA MET A 44 0.90 -3.92 15.59
C MET A 44 1.00 -3.30 14.18
N ALA A 45 2.01 -3.68 13.39
CA ALA A 45 2.15 -3.22 12.01
C ALA A 45 0.89 -3.57 11.17
N LEU A 46 0.41 -4.81 11.24
CA LEU A 46 -0.79 -5.24 10.52
C LEU A 46 -2.06 -4.56 11.04
N ASN A 47 -2.16 -4.29 12.35
CA ASN A 47 -3.26 -3.49 12.90
C ASN A 47 -3.25 -2.06 12.37
N ASN A 48 -2.06 -1.43 12.30
CA ASN A 48 -1.89 -0.08 11.78
C ASN A 48 -2.26 -0.01 10.29
N VAL A 49 -1.85 -1.00 9.49
CA VAL A 49 -2.27 -1.11 8.08
C VAL A 49 -3.80 -1.15 7.97
N GLN A 50 -4.46 -2.00 8.76
CA GLN A 50 -5.92 -2.12 8.74
C GLN A 50 -6.61 -0.82 9.17
N ASN A 51 -6.11 -0.18 10.25
CA ASN A 51 -6.66 1.07 10.75
C ASN A 51 -6.56 2.20 9.71
N VAL A 52 -5.41 2.33 9.06
CA VAL A 52 -5.21 3.33 8.00
C VAL A 52 -6.12 3.06 6.81
N SER A 53 -6.20 1.80 6.35
CA SER A 53 -7.07 1.42 5.24
C SER A 53 -8.54 1.74 5.55
N ASN A 54 -9.04 1.33 6.72
CA ASN A 54 -10.42 1.58 7.14
C ASN A 54 -10.71 3.08 7.27
N TYR A 55 -9.77 3.86 7.79
CA TYR A 55 -9.96 5.30 7.99
C TYR A 55 -10.15 6.04 6.67
N TYR A 56 -9.30 5.79 5.68
CA TYR A 56 -9.41 6.45 4.39
C TYR A 56 -10.57 5.90 3.55
N ALA A 57 -10.85 4.60 3.62
CA ALA A 57 -12.03 4.02 3.00
C ALA A 57 -13.32 4.65 3.54
N GLY A 58 -13.42 4.89 4.85
CA GLY A 58 -14.54 5.58 5.49
C GLY A 58 -14.74 7.03 5.02
N LYS A 59 -13.71 7.64 4.45
CA LYS A 59 -13.75 8.98 3.83
C LYS A 59 -14.00 8.96 2.33
N GLY A 60 -14.07 7.79 1.70
CA GLY A 60 -14.10 7.67 0.24
C GLY A 60 -12.77 8.05 -0.44
N GLU A 61 -11.67 8.09 0.31
CA GLU A 61 -10.33 8.40 -0.17
C GLU A 61 -9.53 7.11 -0.40
N LYS A 62 -8.63 7.12 -1.40
CA LYS A 62 -7.77 5.98 -1.70
C LYS A 62 -6.53 5.97 -0.82
N VAL A 63 -6.05 4.78 -0.47
CA VAL A 63 -4.75 4.60 0.17
C VAL A 63 -3.95 3.52 -0.54
N ILE A 64 -2.66 3.77 -0.73
CA ILE A 64 -1.69 2.79 -1.22
C ILE A 64 -0.69 2.55 -0.10
N ILE A 65 -0.54 1.29 0.29
CA ILE A 65 0.28 0.89 1.42
C ILE A 65 1.31 -0.13 0.95
N GLU A 66 2.57 0.08 1.30
CA GLU A 66 3.60 -0.93 1.16
C GLU A 66 4.21 -1.21 2.54
N LEU A 67 4.15 -2.48 2.98
CA LEU A 67 4.82 -2.94 4.19
C LEU A 67 6.11 -3.63 3.78
N VAL A 68 7.24 -3.02 4.16
CA VAL A 68 8.59 -3.51 3.86
C VAL A 68 9.17 -4.16 5.11
N ALA A 69 9.67 -5.40 4.97
CA ALA A 69 10.36 -6.07 6.06
C ALA A 69 11.78 -6.48 5.66
N TYR A 70 12.74 -6.21 6.54
CA TYR A 70 14.13 -6.65 6.40
C TYR A 70 14.73 -7.07 7.75
N GLY A 71 15.97 -7.56 7.73
CA GLY A 71 16.63 -8.04 8.94
C GLY A 71 15.78 -9.09 9.68
N PRO A 72 15.73 -9.05 11.02
CA PRO A 72 14.88 -9.95 11.81
C PRO A 72 13.39 -9.87 11.47
N GLY A 73 12.90 -8.71 11.01
CA GLY A 73 11.51 -8.50 10.60
C GLY A 73 11.07 -9.37 9.43
N LEU A 74 12.01 -9.83 8.57
CA LEU A 74 11.68 -10.72 7.45
C LEU A 74 11.00 -12.02 7.90
N ASN A 75 11.19 -12.44 9.17
CA ASN A 75 10.54 -13.62 9.72
C ASN A 75 9.01 -13.56 9.59
N MET A 76 8.42 -12.34 9.54
CA MET A 76 6.97 -12.20 9.33
C MET A 76 6.49 -12.75 7.98
N PHE A 77 7.37 -12.86 7.00
CA PHE A 77 7.05 -13.33 5.64
C PHE A 77 7.47 -14.76 5.34
N VAL A 78 8.12 -15.46 6.28
CA VAL A 78 8.61 -16.84 6.05
C VAL A 78 7.46 -17.83 6.16
N LYS A 79 7.15 -18.50 5.04
CA LYS A 79 6.08 -19.50 4.95
C LYS A 79 6.32 -20.66 5.95
N GLY A 80 5.27 -21.01 6.70
CA GLY A 80 5.29 -22.09 7.70
C GLY A 80 6.03 -21.74 9.00
N LYS A 81 6.54 -20.49 9.16
CA LYS A 81 7.23 -20.03 10.37
C LYS A 81 6.75 -18.69 10.88
N SER A 82 6.10 -17.91 10.04
CA SER A 82 5.60 -16.61 10.42
C SER A 82 4.52 -16.71 11.50
N PRO A 83 4.61 -15.93 12.60
CA PRO A 83 3.56 -15.89 13.60
C PRO A 83 2.30 -15.15 13.14
N VAL A 84 2.34 -14.54 11.95
CA VAL A 84 1.26 -13.72 11.37
C VAL A 84 0.88 -14.17 9.95
N GLU A 85 1.23 -15.40 9.55
CA GLU A 85 1.05 -15.93 8.20
C GLU A 85 -0.40 -15.83 7.72
N ASP A 86 -1.35 -16.31 8.52
CA ASP A 86 -2.78 -16.29 8.17
C ASP A 86 -3.28 -14.86 7.96
N ARG A 87 -2.82 -13.92 8.79
CA ARG A 87 -3.18 -12.51 8.66
C ARG A 87 -2.65 -11.90 7.37
N ILE A 88 -1.41 -12.16 7.02
CA ILE A 88 -0.79 -11.68 5.77
C ILE A 88 -1.54 -12.26 4.58
N SER A 89 -1.82 -13.56 4.58
CA SER A 89 -2.55 -14.23 3.50
C SER A 89 -3.94 -13.63 3.30
N VAL A 90 -4.67 -13.36 4.38
CA VAL A 90 -5.99 -12.71 4.30
C VAL A 90 -5.87 -11.27 3.82
N MET A 91 -4.96 -10.48 4.41
CA MET A 91 -4.83 -9.06 4.11
C MET A 91 -4.32 -8.80 2.69
N SER A 92 -3.47 -9.66 2.14
CA SER A 92 -2.99 -9.56 0.76
C SER A 92 -4.12 -9.65 -0.28
N MET A 93 -5.23 -10.30 0.07
CA MET A 93 -6.39 -10.46 -0.80
C MET A 93 -7.54 -9.49 -0.49
N SER A 94 -7.63 -8.99 0.74
CA SER A 94 -8.79 -8.24 1.23
C SER A 94 -8.55 -6.74 1.44
N VAL A 95 -7.30 -6.30 1.49
CA VAL A 95 -6.96 -4.88 1.69
C VAL A 95 -6.50 -4.27 0.36
N ASP A 96 -7.37 -3.50 -0.24
CA ASP A 96 -7.07 -2.83 -1.50
C ASP A 96 -5.87 -1.88 -1.36
N GLY A 97 -4.97 -1.93 -2.35
CA GLY A 97 -3.79 -1.08 -2.39
C GLY A 97 -2.66 -1.47 -1.40
N LEU A 98 -2.78 -2.62 -0.71
CA LEU A 98 -1.73 -3.16 0.14
C LEU A 98 -0.78 -4.06 -0.65
N THR A 99 0.52 -3.84 -0.45
CA THR A 99 1.60 -4.73 -0.92
C THR A 99 2.55 -5.07 0.23
N PHE A 100 3.10 -6.28 0.19
CA PHE A 100 4.15 -6.73 1.11
C PHE A 100 5.46 -6.91 0.34
N SER A 101 6.56 -6.37 0.87
CA SER A 101 7.87 -6.38 0.23
C SER A 101 8.94 -6.95 1.15
N ALA A 102 9.47 -8.11 0.79
CA ALA A 102 10.58 -8.76 1.47
C ALA A 102 11.92 -8.22 0.95
N CYS A 103 12.89 -7.98 1.85
CA CYS A 103 14.25 -7.59 1.48
C CYS A 103 15.03 -8.77 0.88
N GLY A 104 15.42 -8.67 -0.39
CA GLY A 104 16.19 -9.70 -1.08
C GLY A 104 17.55 -9.98 -0.45
N ASN A 105 18.26 -8.95 0.04
CA ASN A 105 19.52 -9.14 0.75
C ASN A 105 19.36 -9.96 2.04
N THR A 106 18.29 -9.70 2.81
CA THR A 106 17.98 -10.48 4.02
C THR A 106 17.56 -11.90 3.65
N HIS A 107 16.68 -12.05 2.67
CA HIS A 107 16.19 -13.35 2.19
C HIS A 107 17.36 -14.25 1.73
N ARG A 108 18.27 -13.71 0.91
CA ARG A 108 19.47 -14.41 0.46
C ARG A 108 20.31 -14.92 1.64
N LYS A 109 20.61 -14.05 2.62
CA LYS A 109 21.38 -14.47 3.82
C LYS A 109 20.66 -15.53 4.65
N MET A 110 19.33 -15.45 4.75
CA MET A 110 18.55 -16.48 5.45
C MET A 110 18.60 -17.82 4.70
N SER A 111 18.49 -17.80 3.37
CA SER A 111 18.57 -18.98 2.52
C SER A 111 19.97 -19.62 2.58
N GLU A 112 21.04 -18.84 2.50
CA GLU A 112 22.43 -19.29 2.67
C GLU A 112 22.61 -19.99 4.03
N LYS A 113 22.14 -19.37 5.12
CA LYS A 113 22.22 -19.95 6.47
C LYS A 113 21.39 -21.22 6.62
N ALA A 114 20.27 -21.32 5.93
CA ALA A 114 19.38 -22.48 5.96
C ALA A 114 19.86 -23.61 5.05
N GLY A 115 20.84 -23.38 4.16
CA GLY A 115 21.31 -24.34 3.14
C GLY A 115 20.24 -24.64 2.07
N LYS A 116 19.19 -23.84 1.97
CA LYS A 116 18.10 -23.99 0.99
C LYS A 116 17.37 -22.67 0.83
N ASP A 117 16.67 -22.52 -0.27
CA ASP A 117 15.79 -21.35 -0.47
C ASP A 117 14.70 -21.29 0.60
N VAL A 118 14.55 -20.11 1.21
CA VAL A 118 13.53 -19.86 2.24
C VAL A 118 12.25 -19.42 1.57
N ALA A 119 11.22 -20.27 1.61
CA ALA A 119 9.93 -19.96 1.02
C ALA A 119 9.26 -18.79 1.72
N LEU A 120 8.73 -17.85 0.96
CA LEU A 120 7.92 -16.74 1.44
C LEU A 120 6.43 -17.07 1.29
N ILE A 121 5.60 -16.38 2.10
CA ILE A 121 4.14 -16.45 2.02
C ILE A 121 3.70 -15.97 0.63
N ASP A 122 2.68 -16.63 0.06
CA ASP A 122 2.16 -16.29 -1.26
C ASP A 122 1.61 -14.85 -1.25
N GLY A 123 1.91 -14.08 -2.29
CA GLY A 123 1.54 -12.65 -2.38
C GLY A 123 2.57 -11.67 -1.80
N VAL A 124 3.65 -12.17 -1.17
CA VAL A 124 4.77 -11.32 -0.74
C VAL A 124 5.73 -11.13 -1.91
N GLY A 125 5.94 -9.86 -2.31
CA GLY A 125 6.92 -9.47 -3.32
C GLY A 125 8.34 -9.39 -2.76
N MET A 126 9.32 -9.22 -3.64
CA MET A 126 10.74 -9.08 -3.29
C MET A 126 11.27 -7.73 -3.77
N ALA A 127 11.82 -6.93 -2.86
CA ALA A 127 12.64 -5.77 -3.21
C ALA A 127 14.13 -6.13 -3.09
N PRO A 128 15.01 -5.71 -4.00
CA PRO A 128 16.44 -6.06 -3.95
C PRO A 128 17.08 -5.71 -2.60
N SER A 129 16.71 -4.56 -2.03
CA SER A 129 17.13 -4.10 -0.71
C SER A 129 15.98 -3.41 0.00
N GLY A 130 15.59 -3.88 1.18
CA GLY A 130 14.46 -3.30 1.93
C GLY A 130 14.72 -1.85 2.35
N VAL A 131 15.94 -1.51 2.80
CA VAL A 131 16.26 -0.14 3.18
C VAL A 131 16.26 0.81 1.98
N VAL A 132 16.77 0.37 0.82
CA VAL A 132 16.71 1.18 -0.43
C VAL A 132 15.25 1.36 -0.85
N ARG A 133 14.44 0.30 -0.76
CA ARG A 133 13.00 0.40 -1.07
C ARG A 133 12.29 1.45 -0.21
N LEU A 134 12.60 1.52 1.07
CA LEU A 134 12.03 2.55 1.96
C LEU A 134 12.45 3.97 1.56
N VAL A 135 13.69 4.16 1.09
CA VAL A 135 14.14 5.46 0.55
C VAL A 135 13.35 5.82 -0.70
N GLU A 136 13.28 4.90 -1.68
CA GLU A 136 12.54 5.10 -2.94
C GLU A 136 11.05 5.43 -2.69
N LEU A 137 10.42 4.75 -1.72
CA LEU A 137 9.02 5.02 -1.37
C LEU A 137 8.86 6.45 -0.83
N GLN A 138 9.76 6.90 0.06
CA GLN A 138 9.72 8.26 0.59
C GLN A 138 9.95 9.31 -0.52
N GLU A 139 10.88 9.06 -1.44
CA GLU A 139 11.08 9.90 -2.63
C GLU A 139 9.84 9.97 -3.54
N GLN A 140 9.03 8.90 -3.57
CA GLN A 140 7.74 8.83 -4.26
C GLN A 140 6.58 9.45 -3.45
N GLY A 141 6.86 10.06 -2.31
CA GLY A 141 5.88 10.76 -1.48
C GLY A 141 5.11 9.86 -0.50
N TYR A 142 5.63 8.68 -0.16
CA TYR A 142 5.07 7.86 0.90
C TYR A 142 5.43 8.42 2.28
N ALA A 143 4.42 8.51 3.15
CA ALA A 143 4.66 8.74 4.56
C ALA A 143 5.27 7.48 5.19
N TYR A 144 6.39 7.64 5.92
CA TYR A 144 7.07 6.52 6.57
C TYR A 144 6.52 6.30 7.99
N VAL A 145 6.20 5.06 8.31
CA VAL A 145 5.74 4.63 9.64
C VAL A 145 6.49 3.38 10.08
N ARG A 146 7.11 3.44 11.25
CA ARG A 146 7.67 2.28 11.95
C ARG A 146 6.88 2.07 13.22
N PRO A 147 6.20 0.91 13.37
CA PRO A 147 5.42 0.55 14.57
C PRO A 147 6.29 0.35 15.80
#